data_46733bf065174970bd60cf60fa9389f7
#
_entry.id   46733bf065174970bd60cf60fa9389f7
#
_cell.length_a   1.000
_cell.length_b   1.000
_cell.length_c   1.000
_cell.angle_alpha   90.00
_cell.angle_beta   90.00
_cell.angle_gamma   90.00
#
_symmetry.space_group_name_H-M   'P 1'
#
loop_
_entity.id
_entity.type
_entity.pdbx_description
1 polymer ?
#
loop_
_entity_poly.entity_id
_entity_poly.type
_entity_poly.pdbx_seq_one_letter_code
_entity_poly.pdbx_strand_id
1 'polypeptide(L)'
;MQTAILLPRHKLTVEHYHKMAEAEILTALDRVELIEGELIDMAPIGSRHATMVDYLNRLLVKQVSEERLVRIQNPVRLGKRSEPEPDIAIVHNRRYSKTHPVPKDVLLLIEVADTTVQYDREIKIPLYARHHIPEVWLLDSPKGRLEIYLQPGKEGYRQILLPDPDETISPSLVPEVSVPIAELFER
;
A
#
# COMPACT_ATOMS: atom_id res chain seq x y z
N MET A 1 2.08 -35.22 -16.05
CA MET A 1 2.00 -33.78 -15.70
C MET A 1 1.08 -33.12 -16.72
N GLN A 2 -0.09 -32.65 -16.32
CA GLN A 2 -0.95 -31.85 -17.22
C GLN A 2 -0.33 -30.48 -17.37
N THR A 3 0.09 -30.13 -18.58
CA THR A 3 0.53 -28.78 -18.92
C THR A 3 -0.69 -27.88 -18.88
N ALA A 4 -0.77 -26.98 -17.90
CA ALA A 4 -1.86 -26.01 -17.83
C ALA A 4 -1.80 -25.12 -19.08
N ILE A 5 -2.85 -25.12 -19.89
CA ILE A 5 -2.99 -24.21 -21.03
C ILE A 5 -3.27 -22.82 -20.46
N LEU A 6 -2.29 -21.92 -20.57
CA LEU A 6 -2.46 -20.52 -20.23
C LEU A 6 -3.22 -19.80 -21.35
N LEU A 7 -4.51 -19.58 -21.14
CA LEU A 7 -5.31 -18.76 -22.06
C LEU A 7 -4.94 -17.27 -21.87
N PRO A 8 -4.87 -16.48 -22.95
CA PRO A 8 -4.67 -15.03 -22.85
C PRO A 8 -5.87 -14.40 -22.13
N ARG A 9 -5.59 -13.66 -21.04
CA ARG A 9 -6.61 -12.97 -20.27
C ARG A 9 -6.75 -11.53 -20.74
N HIS A 10 -7.99 -11.05 -20.86
CA HIS A 10 -8.23 -9.62 -21.11
C HIS A 10 -7.91 -8.84 -19.82
N LYS A 11 -7.04 -7.83 -19.95
CA LYS A 11 -6.63 -7.00 -18.82
C LYS A 11 -7.45 -5.71 -18.80
N LEU A 12 -8.02 -5.39 -17.65
CA LEU A 12 -8.76 -4.15 -17.44
C LEU A 12 -7.82 -2.95 -17.33
N THR A 13 -8.33 -1.77 -17.63
CA THR A 13 -7.68 -0.50 -17.30
C THR A 13 -8.38 0.16 -16.12
N VAL A 14 -7.74 1.14 -15.50
CA VAL A 14 -8.33 1.97 -14.43
C VAL A 14 -9.62 2.64 -14.94
N GLU A 15 -9.67 3.06 -16.21
CA GLU A 15 -10.88 3.64 -16.81
C GLU A 15 -12.01 2.60 -16.93
N HIS A 16 -11.68 1.32 -17.25
CA HIS A 16 -12.69 0.24 -17.23
C HIS A 16 -13.20 -0.02 -15.82
N TYR A 17 -12.30 -0.08 -14.85
CA TYR A 17 -12.63 -0.28 -13.44
C TYR A 17 -13.58 0.80 -12.91
N HIS A 18 -13.27 2.09 -13.16
CA HIS A 18 -14.15 3.19 -12.77
C HIS A 18 -15.51 3.14 -13.48
N LYS A 19 -15.56 2.80 -14.78
CA LYS A 19 -16.82 2.62 -15.50
C LYS A 19 -17.67 1.47 -14.97
N MET A 20 -17.04 0.41 -14.45
CA MET A 20 -17.78 -0.68 -13.80
C MET A 20 -18.45 -0.19 -12.50
N ALA A 21 -17.79 0.68 -11.73
CA ALA A 21 -18.39 1.31 -10.56
C ALA A 21 -19.49 2.30 -10.94
N GLU A 22 -19.28 3.15 -11.97
CA GLU A 22 -20.30 4.08 -12.49
C GLU A 22 -21.55 3.36 -13.00
N ALA A 23 -21.38 2.16 -13.58
CA ALA A 23 -22.47 1.32 -14.09
C ALA A 23 -23.07 0.39 -13.03
N GLU A 24 -22.68 0.52 -11.76
CA GLU A 24 -23.11 -0.34 -10.65
C GLU A 24 -22.82 -1.85 -10.84
N ILE A 25 -21.85 -2.19 -11.72
CA ILE A 25 -21.35 -3.56 -11.86
C ILE A 25 -20.47 -3.91 -10.64
N LEU A 26 -19.69 -2.93 -10.17
CA LEU A 26 -19.03 -2.95 -8.87
C LEU A 26 -19.72 -1.95 -7.96
N THR A 27 -20.06 -2.38 -6.77
CA THR A 27 -20.78 -1.58 -5.77
C THR A 27 -19.87 -1.29 -4.56
N ALA A 28 -20.31 -0.47 -3.64
CA ALA A 28 -19.61 -0.23 -2.38
C ALA A 28 -19.47 -1.50 -1.49
N LEU A 29 -20.18 -2.57 -1.82
CA LEU A 29 -20.06 -3.86 -1.13
C LEU A 29 -18.95 -4.75 -1.72
N ASP A 30 -18.52 -4.45 -2.96
CA ASP A 30 -17.46 -5.17 -3.64
C ASP A 30 -16.11 -4.56 -3.24
N ARG A 31 -15.49 -5.15 -2.23
CA ARG A 31 -14.16 -4.72 -1.77
C ARG A 31 -13.09 -5.33 -2.67
N VAL A 32 -12.78 -4.65 -3.76
CA VAL A 32 -11.80 -5.08 -4.76
C VAL A 32 -10.80 -3.96 -5.07
N GLU A 33 -9.57 -4.34 -5.40
CA GLU A 33 -8.56 -3.44 -5.94
C GLU A 33 -8.15 -3.88 -7.34
N LEU A 34 -7.66 -2.96 -8.18
CA LEU A 34 -7.19 -3.28 -9.52
C LEU A 34 -5.66 -3.45 -9.52
N ILE A 35 -5.18 -4.66 -9.80
CA ILE A 35 -3.76 -5.00 -9.85
C ILE A 35 -3.40 -5.59 -11.21
N GLU A 36 -2.56 -4.89 -11.97
CA GLU A 36 -2.10 -5.30 -13.31
C GLU A 36 -3.24 -5.73 -14.26
N GLY A 37 -4.39 -5.07 -14.11
CA GLY A 37 -5.60 -5.28 -14.91
C GLY A 37 -6.47 -6.45 -14.46
N GLU A 38 -6.24 -7.00 -13.28
CA GLU A 38 -7.09 -7.99 -12.63
C GLU A 38 -7.77 -7.36 -11.40
N LEU A 39 -9.05 -7.71 -11.17
CA LEU A 39 -9.75 -7.37 -9.95
C LEU A 39 -9.38 -8.41 -8.89
N ILE A 40 -8.89 -7.93 -7.76
CA ILE A 40 -8.47 -8.77 -6.64
C ILE A 40 -9.36 -8.46 -5.45
N ASP A 41 -9.99 -9.47 -4.89
CA ASP A 41 -10.78 -9.35 -3.68
C ASP A 41 -9.90 -8.99 -2.48
N MET A 42 -10.32 -7.99 -1.72
CA MET A 42 -9.63 -7.59 -0.50
C MET A 42 -10.11 -8.44 0.68
N ALA A 43 -9.18 -8.89 1.50
CA ALA A 43 -9.51 -9.61 2.71
C ALA A 43 -10.35 -8.76 3.69
N PRO A 44 -11.25 -9.38 4.48
CA PRO A 44 -11.92 -8.67 5.57
C PRO A 44 -10.92 -8.11 6.58
N ILE A 45 -11.19 -6.90 7.07
CA ILE A 45 -10.35 -6.24 8.08
C ILE A 45 -10.54 -6.93 9.42
N GLY A 46 -9.47 -7.54 9.95
CA GLY A 46 -9.43 -8.09 11.30
C GLY A 46 -9.14 -7.00 12.36
N SER A 47 -9.47 -7.29 13.62
CA SER A 47 -9.28 -6.33 14.71
C SER A 47 -7.82 -5.92 14.94
N ARG A 48 -6.88 -6.87 14.80
CA ARG A 48 -5.44 -6.60 14.91
C ARG A 48 -4.97 -5.61 13.85
N HIS A 49 -5.30 -5.89 12.58
CA HIS A 49 -5.03 -5.00 11.45
C HIS A 49 -5.60 -3.59 11.70
N ALA A 50 -6.89 -3.50 12.05
CA ALA A 50 -7.55 -2.22 12.34
C ALA A 50 -6.83 -1.42 13.44
N THR A 51 -6.47 -2.08 14.56
CA THR A 51 -5.76 -1.44 15.66
C THR A 51 -4.41 -0.86 15.23
N MET A 52 -3.65 -1.59 14.42
CA MET A 52 -2.35 -1.12 13.91
C MET A 52 -2.51 0.07 12.96
N VAL A 53 -3.50 0.02 12.07
CA VAL A 53 -3.82 1.14 11.17
C VAL A 53 -4.27 2.37 11.97
N ASP A 54 -5.13 2.22 12.96
CA ASP A 54 -5.60 3.30 13.83
C ASP A 54 -4.45 3.93 14.63
N TYR A 55 -3.55 3.10 15.18
CA TYR A 55 -2.36 3.57 15.89
C TYR A 55 -1.47 4.42 14.95
N LEU A 56 -1.09 3.86 13.79
CA LEU A 56 -0.27 4.55 12.80
C LEU A 56 -0.93 5.84 12.30
N ASN A 57 -2.22 5.81 11.99
CA ASN A 57 -2.95 7.00 11.55
C ASN A 57 -2.83 8.12 12.59
N ARG A 58 -3.13 7.82 13.86
CA ARG A 58 -3.07 8.79 14.95
C ARG A 58 -1.65 9.36 15.14
N LEU A 59 -0.64 8.50 15.02
CA LEU A 59 0.76 8.89 15.17
C LEU A 59 1.21 9.77 14.01
N LEU A 60 0.95 9.35 12.78
CA LEU A 60 1.39 10.03 11.57
C LEU A 60 0.71 11.40 11.40
N VAL A 61 -0.60 11.48 11.57
CA VAL A 61 -1.36 12.75 11.44
C VAL A 61 -0.87 13.82 12.42
N LYS A 62 -0.37 13.44 13.58
CA LYS A 62 0.17 14.38 14.57
C LYS A 62 1.56 14.92 14.23
N GLN A 63 2.31 14.20 13.41
CA GLN A 63 3.72 14.49 13.16
C GLN A 63 4.01 15.07 11.78
N VAL A 64 3.20 14.70 10.76
CA VAL A 64 3.41 15.22 9.40
C VAL A 64 3.19 16.72 9.33
N SER A 65 4.00 17.41 8.55
CA SER A 65 3.83 18.83 8.27
C SER A 65 2.59 19.13 7.42
N GLU A 66 2.14 20.38 7.38
CA GLU A 66 1.00 20.81 6.55
C GLU A 66 1.21 20.57 5.03
N GLU A 67 2.45 20.36 4.60
CA GLU A 67 2.77 20.01 3.21
C GLU A 67 2.49 18.55 2.85
N ARG A 68 2.11 17.74 3.82
CA ARG A 68 1.86 16.31 3.72
C ARG A 68 0.41 15.98 4.03
N LEU A 69 -0.08 14.92 3.43
CA LEU A 69 -1.41 14.38 3.70
C LEU A 69 -1.30 12.89 3.99
N VAL A 70 -1.82 12.47 5.13
CA VAL A 70 -2.00 11.04 5.47
C VAL A 70 -3.33 10.58 4.91
N ARG A 71 -3.32 9.49 4.16
CA ARG A 71 -4.49 8.86 3.57
C ARG A 71 -4.59 7.43 4.08
N ILE A 72 -5.77 7.05 4.55
CA ILE A 72 -6.03 5.72 5.10
C ILE A 72 -6.94 4.97 4.14
N GLN A 73 -6.50 3.79 3.68
CA GLN A 73 -7.27 2.88 2.83
C GLN A 73 -7.92 3.61 1.65
N ASN A 74 -7.12 4.41 0.99
CA ASN A 74 -7.54 5.17 -0.19
C ASN A 74 -6.66 4.81 -1.39
N PRO A 75 -7.24 4.70 -2.60
CA PRO A 75 -6.50 4.29 -3.77
C PRO A 75 -5.30 5.18 -4.14
N VAL A 76 -4.29 4.54 -4.72
CA VAL A 76 -3.17 5.19 -5.41
C VAL A 76 -3.12 4.67 -6.84
N ARG A 77 -3.19 5.56 -7.82
CA ARG A 77 -3.19 5.17 -9.24
C ARG A 77 -1.77 4.90 -9.75
N LEU A 78 -1.48 3.64 -10.05
CA LEU A 78 -0.21 3.18 -10.60
C LEU A 78 -0.34 2.90 -12.11
N GLY A 79 -0.24 3.96 -12.91
CA GLY A 79 -0.33 3.85 -14.37
C GLY A 79 -1.74 3.54 -14.90
N LYS A 80 -1.82 2.68 -15.93
CA LYS A 80 -3.07 2.41 -16.64
C LYS A 80 -3.86 1.21 -16.14
N ARG A 81 -3.20 0.30 -15.40
CA ARG A 81 -3.75 -1.03 -15.09
C ARG A 81 -3.70 -1.40 -13.62
N SER A 82 -3.30 -0.47 -12.76
CA SER A 82 -3.25 -0.74 -11.32
C SER A 82 -3.70 0.48 -10.53
N GLU A 83 -4.56 0.22 -9.56
CA GLU A 83 -5.06 1.18 -8.60
C GLU A 83 -5.26 0.44 -7.26
N PRO A 84 -4.14 0.09 -6.57
CA PRO A 84 -4.18 -0.53 -5.25
C PRO A 84 -4.69 0.41 -4.18
N GLU A 85 -5.22 -0.15 -3.09
CA GLU A 85 -5.59 0.54 -1.87
C GLU A 85 -4.60 0.20 -0.73
N PRO A 86 -3.49 0.93 -0.59
CA PRO A 86 -2.59 0.73 0.55
C PRO A 86 -3.29 1.10 1.86
N ASP A 87 -2.93 0.43 2.95
CA ASP A 87 -3.51 0.75 4.26
C ASP A 87 -3.24 2.19 4.67
N ILE A 88 -2.01 2.68 4.42
CA ILE A 88 -1.66 4.09 4.64
C ILE A 88 -0.80 4.60 3.49
N ALA A 89 -1.07 5.82 3.05
CA ALA A 89 -0.21 6.56 2.14
C ALA A 89 0.09 7.95 2.72
N ILE A 90 1.36 8.35 2.75
CA ILE A 90 1.76 9.75 2.94
C ILE A 90 2.06 10.32 1.57
N VAL A 91 1.35 11.38 1.22
CA VAL A 91 1.44 12.03 -0.10
C VAL A 91 1.63 13.55 0.06
N HIS A 92 2.04 14.22 -1.01
CA HIS A 92 2.02 15.68 -1.05
C HIS A 92 0.61 16.22 -0.79
N ASN A 93 0.47 17.24 0.07
CA ASN A 93 -0.82 17.85 0.40
C ASN A 93 -1.33 18.68 -0.78
N ARG A 94 -2.28 18.11 -1.53
CA ARG A 94 -3.03 18.79 -2.57
C ARG A 94 -4.44 18.22 -2.71
N ARG A 95 -5.30 18.88 -3.45
CA ARG A 95 -6.65 18.35 -3.71
C ARG A 95 -6.62 17.22 -4.75
N TYR A 96 -7.14 16.05 -4.37
CA TYR A 96 -7.26 14.86 -5.22
C TYR A 96 -8.71 14.60 -5.68
N SER A 97 -9.51 15.66 -5.86
CA SER A 97 -10.94 15.54 -6.21
C SER A 97 -11.21 15.01 -7.62
N LYS A 98 -10.23 15.08 -8.52
CA LYS A 98 -10.38 14.65 -9.92
C LYS A 98 -9.66 13.34 -10.24
N THR A 99 -8.70 12.95 -9.45
CA THR A 99 -7.89 11.73 -9.64
C THR A 99 -7.24 11.36 -8.33
N HIS A 100 -6.98 10.07 -8.11
CA HIS A 100 -6.18 9.60 -6.99
C HIS A 100 -4.71 10.06 -7.12
N PRO A 101 -3.92 10.06 -6.02
CA PRO A 101 -2.48 10.27 -6.09
C PRO A 101 -1.83 9.33 -7.11
N VAL A 102 -0.81 9.82 -7.79
CA VAL A 102 0.04 9.04 -8.71
C VAL A 102 1.45 8.91 -8.11
N PRO A 103 2.34 8.04 -8.63
CA PRO A 103 3.62 7.73 -7.99
C PRO A 103 4.44 8.94 -7.55
N LYS A 104 4.48 10.00 -8.36
CA LYS A 104 5.21 11.26 -8.02
C LYS A 104 4.65 12.02 -6.83
N ASP A 105 3.44 11.71 -6.41
CA ASP A 105 2.78 12.35 -5.26
C ASP A 105 3.05 11.60 -3.96
N VAL A 106 3.49 10.33 -4.07
CA VAL A 106 3.66 9.42 -2.93
C VAL A 106 5.04 9.59 -2.32
N LEU A 107 5.08 9.72 -1.01
CA LEU A 107 6.31 9.81 -0.20
C LEU A 107 6.57 8.50 0.55
N LEU A 108 5.51 7.84 1.01
CA LEU A 108 5.55 6.56 1.72
C LEU A 108 4.26 5.81 1.48
N LEU A 109 4.34 4.50 1.29
CA LEU A 109 3.22 3.58 1.45
C LEU A 109 3.48 2.65 2.63
N ILE A 110 2.42 2.28 3.35
CA ILE A 110 2.48 1.29 4.43
C ILE A 110 1.38 0.26 4.19
N GLU A 111 1.77 -1.01 4.23
CA GLU A 111 0.87 -2.16 4.23
C GLU A 111 0.94 -2.84 5.60
N VAL A 112 -0.20 -3.08 6.18
CA VAL A 112 -0.37 -3.78 7.46
C VAL A 112 -0.87 -5.18 7.16
N ALA A 113 0.02 -6.15 7.05
CA ALA A 113 -0.30 -7.50 6.64
C ALA A 113 -0.54 -8.42 7.86
N ASP A 114 -1.73 -8.96 7.99
CA ASP A 114 -2.07 -10.00 8.96
C ASP A 114 -2.21 -11.37 8.26
N THR A 115 -3.17 -11.52 7.36
CA THR A 115 -3.38 -12.76 6.58
C THR A 115 -2.84 -12.66 5.15
N THR A 116 -2.50 -11.48 4.69
CA THR A 116 -2.12 -11.17 3.30
C THR A 116 -0.62 -11.01 3.08
N VAL A 117 0.22 -11.29 4.09
CA VAL A 117 1.68 -11.04 4.07
C VAL A 117 2.37 -11.52 2.78
N GLN A 118 2.01 -12.71 2.30
CA GLN A 118 2.61 -13.26 1.09
C GLN A 118 2.17 -12.47 -0.15
N TYR A 119 0.89 -12.13 -0.26
CA TYR A 119 0.36 -11.33 -1.35
C TYR A 119 1.01 -9.94 -1.39
N ASP A 120 1.08 -9.26 -0.25
CA ASP A 120 1.69 -7.94 -0.17
C ASP A 120 3.17 -8.00 -0.57
N ARG A 121 3.93 -8.97 -0.04
CA ARG A 121 5.36 -9.13 -0.30
C ARG A 121 5.67 -9.52 -1.74
N GLU A 122 4.90 -10.43 -2.35
CA GLU A 122 5.19 -11.00 -3.67
C GLU A 122 4.52 -10.26 -4.82
N ILE A 123 3.40 -9.55 -4.56
CA ILE A 123 2.61 -8.86 -5.60
C ILE A 123 2.68 -7.35 -5.44
N LYS A 124 2.24 -6.79 -4.28
CA LYS A 124 2.13 -5.33 -4.10
C LYS A 124 3.51 -4.65 -3.99
N ILE A 125 4.43 -5.20 -3.20
CA ILE A 125 5.78 -4.62 -3.05
C ILE A 125 6.53 -4.52 -4.40
N PRO A 126 6.61 -5.58 -5.24
CA PRO A 126 7.22 -5.48 -6.57
C PRO A 126 6.45 -4.53 -7.50
N LEU A 127 5.12 -4.46 -7.41
CA LEU A 127 4.32 -3.50 -8.16
C LEU A 127 4.71 -2.07 -7.81
N TYR A 128 4.81 -1.74 -6.54
CA TYR A 128 5.22 -0.42 -6.05
C TYR A 128 6.63 -0.04 -6.54
N ALA A 129 7.57 -0.99 -6.49
CA ALA A 129 8.93 -0.78 -6.98
C ALA A 129 8.97 -0.45 -8.48
N ARG A 130 8.22 -1.21 -9.32
CA ARG A 130 8.13 -0.96 -10.78
C ARG A 130 7.54 0.41 -11.11
N HIS A 131 6.70 0.94 -10.23
CA HIS A 131 6.12 2.29 -10.35
C HIS A 131 6.91 3.37 -9.62
N HIS A 132 8.14 3.04 -9.15
CA HIS A 132 9.07 3.99 -8.51
C HIS A 132 8.50 4.65 -7.24
N ILE A 133 7.67 3.94 -6.46
CA ILE A 133 7.31 4.41 -5.13
C ILE A 133 8.59 4.43 -4.28
N PRO A 134 8.97 5.58 -3.70
CA PRO A 134 10.30 5.77 -3.13
C PRO A 134 10.56 4.87 -1.92
N GLU A 135 9.55 4.65 -1.09
CA GLU A 135 9.64 3.88 0.15
C GLU A 135 8.33 3.16 0.45
N VAL A 136 8.43 1.89 0.86
CA VAL A 136 7.29 1.11 1.33
C VAL A 136 7.65 0.40 2.63
N TRP A 137 6.74 0.43 3.59
CA TRP A 137 6.82 -0.31 4.83
C TRP A 137 5.81 -1.46 4.80
N LEU A 138 6.26 -2.66 5.12
CA LEU A 138 5.40 -3.83 5.31
C LEU A 138 5.46 -4.27 6.78
N LEU A 139 4.35 -4.15 7.47
CA LEU A 139 4.18 -4.65 8.83
C LEU A 139 3.71 -6.11 8.75
N ASP A 140 4.64 -7.05 8.94
CA ASP A 140 4.36 -8.50 9.05
C ASP A 140 3.83 -8.78 10.47
N SER A 141 2.51 -8.58 10.65
CA SER A 141 1.85 -8.68 11.97
C SER A 141 2.02 -10.05 12.63
N PRO A 142 1.90 -11.20 11.92
CA PRO A 142 2.15 -12.51 12.48
C PRO A 142 3.56 -12.71 13.06
N LYS A 143 4.56 -12.06 12.46
CA LYS A 143 5.95 -12.15 12.92
C LYS A 143 6.37 -11.02 13.86
N GLY A 144 5.52 -10.00 14.04
CA GLY A 144 5.85 -8.81 14.80
C GLY A 144 7.08 -8.08 14.23
N ARG A 145 7.14 -7.92 12.91
CA ARG A 145 8.31 -7.44 12.19
C ARG A 145 7.96 -6.37 11.18
N LEU A 146 8.78 -5.32 11.10
CA LEU A 146 8.73 -4.31 10.07
C LEU A 146 9.79 -4.61 9.00
N GLU A 147 9.39 -4.51 7.74
CA GLU A 147 10.25 -4.54 6.56
C GLU A 147 10.18 -3.19 5.85
N ILE A 148 11.32 -2.53 5.65
CA ILE A 148 11.41 -1.24 4.96
C ILE A 148 12.05 -1.46 3.60
N TYR A 149 11.33 -1.12 2.55
CA TYR A 149 11.74 -1.28 1.16
C TYR A 149 12.12 0.06 0.56
N LEU A 150 13.37 0.15 0.06
CA LEU A 150 14.00 1.37 -0.45
C LEU A 150 14.66 1.11 -1.81
N GLN A 151 14.95 2.20 -2.54
CA GLN A 151 15.65 2.17 -3.83
C GLN A 151 14.88 1.34 -4.88
N PRO A 152 13.68 1.78 -5.31
CA PRO A 152 12.86 1.06 -6.27
C PRO A 152 13.56 0.84 -7.61
N GLY A 153 13.31 -0.30 -8.23
CA GLY A 153 13.84 -0.69 -9.53
C GLY A 153 12.86 -1.58 -10.30
N LYS A 154 13.22 -1.97 -11.51
CA LYS A 154 12.36 -2.80 -12.37
C LYS A 154 12.09 -4.19 -11.79
N GLU A 155 13.08 -4.78 -11.13
CA GLU A 155 13.02 -6.13 -10.56
C GLU A 155 12.52 -6.14 -9.09
N GLY A 156 12.32 -4.96 -8.49
CA GLY A 156 11.93 -4.81 -7.09
C GLY A 156 12.73 -3.72 -6.38
N TYR A 157 12.64 -3.67 -5.06
CA TYR A 157 13.47 -2.79 -4.23
C TYR A 157 14.86 -3.38 -4.04
N ARG A 158 15.89 -2.53 -4.17
CA ARG A 158 17.29 -2.95 -4.06
C ARG A 158 17.79 -3.04 -2.62
N GLN A 159 17.12 -2.38 -1.72
CA GLN A 159 17.45 -2.36 -0.31
C GLN A 159 16.23 -2.73 0.52
N ILE A 160 16.42 -3.66 1.44
CA ILE A 160 15.41 -4.06 2.42
C ILE A 160 16.08 -3.93 3.78
N LEU A 161 15.51 -3.11 4.66
CA LEU A 161 15.95 -2.98 6.04
C LEU A 161 14.97 -3.76 6.94
N LEU A 162 15.53 -4.38 7.95
CA LEU A 162 14.81 -5.09 9.00
C LEU A 162 15.26 -4.49 10.34
N PRO A 163 14.71 -3.35 10.73
CA PRO A 163 15.12 -2.67 11.94
C PRO A 163 14.77 -3.50 13.18
N ASP A 164 15.56 -3.32 14.24
CA ASP A 164 15.33 -4.00 15.51
C ASP A 164 14.08 -3.44 16.24
N PRO A 165 13.42 -4.26 17.07
CA PRO A 165 12.19 -3.86 17.76
C PRO A 165 12.32 -2.66 18.70
N ASP A 166 13.51 -2.37 19.21
CA ASP A 166 13.82 -1.23 20.09
C ASP A 166 14.22 0.04 19.36
N GLU A 167 14.29 -0.03 18.01
CA GLU A 167 14.60 1.15 17.20
C GLU A 167 13.38 2.07 17.04
N THR A 168 13.72 3.34 16.78
CA THR A 168 12.77 4.36 16.31
C THR A 168 13.18 4.77 14.90
N ILE A 169 12.26 4.73 13.97
CA ILE A 169 12.51 4.97 12.56
C ILE A 169 11.79 6.19 12.04
N SER A 170 12.33 6.77 10.97
CA SER A 170 11.71 7.87 10.23
C SER A 170 11.71 7.55 8.73
N PRO A 171 10.63 7.84 8.00
CA PRO A 171 10.64 7.68 6.55
C PRO A 171 11.63 8.66 5.89
N SER A 172 12.30 8.22 4.84
CA SER A 172 13.38 8.97 4.18
C SER A 172 12.93 10.35 3.66
N LEU A 173 11.70 10.45 3.17
CA LEU A 173 11.11 11.67 2.60
C LEU A 173 10.17 12.41 3.55
N VAL A 174 9.99 11.88 4.77
CA VAL A 174 9.15 12.47 5.83
C VAL A 174 9.90 12.40 7.17
N PRO A 175 11.08 13.02 7.26
CA PRO A 175 11.99 12.87 8.41
C PRO A 175 11.44 13.46 9.72
N GLU A 176 10.39 14.29 9.65
CA GLU A 176 9.69 14.80 10.82
C GLU A 176 8.88 13.74 11.55
N VAL A 177 8.58 12.63 10.89
CA VAL A 177 7.87 11.49 11.49
C VAL A 177 8.85 10.58 12.20
N SER A 178 8.48 10.16 13.41
CA SER A 178 9.26 9.26 14.27
C SER A 178 8.35 8.16 14.78
N VAL A 179 8.66 6.90 14.43
CA VAL A 179 7.84 5.72 14.72
C VAL A 179 8.62 4.75 15.59
N PRO A 180 8.29 4.60 16.88
CA PRO A 180 8.86 3.56 17.74
C PRO A 180 8.33 2.17 17.29
N ILE A 181 9.21 1.27 16.90
CA ILE A 181 8.82 -0.05 16.38
C ILE A 181 8.15 -0.90 17.45
N ALA A 182 8.62 -0.82 18.69
CA ALA A 182 8.03 -1.56 19.80
C ALA A 182 6.51 -1.32 19.94
N GLU A 183 6.05 -0.10 19.66
CA GLU A 183 4.65 0.28 19.79
C GLU A 183 3.77 -0.20 18.63
N LEU A 184 4.38 -0.59 17.48
CA LEU A 184 3.64 -1.12 16.32
C LEU A 184 3.06 -2.51 16.59
N PHE A 185 3.74 -3.30 17.41
CA PHE A 185 3.44 -4.72 17.62
C PHE A 185 3.11 -5.05 19.07
N GLU A 186 2.60 -4.06 19.84
CA GLU A 186 2.16 -4.31 21.21
C GLU A 186 1.20 -5.50 21.29
N ARG A 187 1.53 -6.43 22.19
CA ARG A 187 0.83 -7.71 22.40
C ARG A 187 -0.36 -7.56 23.33
#